data_eda778fd3d43557f68cb12f647bf8613
#
_entry.id   eda778fd3d43557f68cb12f647bf8613
#
_cell.length_a   1.000
_cell.length_b   1.000
_cell.length_c   1.000
_cell.angle_alpha   90.00
_cell.angle_beta   90.00
_cell.angle_gamma   90.00
#
_symmetry.space_group_name_H-M   'P 1'
#
loop_
_entity.id
_entity.type
_entity.pdbx_description
1 polymer ?
#
loop_
_entity_poly.entity_id
_entity_poly.type
_entity_poly.pdbx_seq_one_letter_code
_entity_poly.pdbx_strand_id
1 'polypeptide(L)'
;LMITKIWMDPHAGEVAVGRVYSGQIKQGESVWALGGAKAERVQQVAMMVGGDRISVPTVTAGNIAAITGIRSAAAGVTVVRDPESTPFEAIRHYSEPVVTKAIEPLAMKDLPKFIGAMSSLAKADASLSVSTNSETGEALLAGMGELHLEITIYRLEEEHGIKVKQSDPIVVYRECIQSQNDGSPFEGKSPNRHNRFYVETEPLPPEVIQAMREGEFGDGTVRNKDAKEVGDKFATYGLNKDLMRKIYAISGTNVLVNDTKGIQNLHETRELIIEGFNEVCKKGPLAEEPLMGVMVRLTDAKLHEDAIHRGPAQTIPAVRNAIRGSLVRSRPVILEPIQNIRIDAPNDVIGGVTREVTNRRGIIEDMPVDGGTASVIGKMPVGETFGFSNDIRA
;
A
#
# COMPACT_ATOMS: atom_id res chain seq x y z
N LEU A 1 -21.49 -14.21 -5.08
CA LEU A 1 -21.71 -12.85 -4.60
C LEU A 1 -20.35 -12.13 -4.57
N MET A 2 -20.30 -10.91 -5.08
CA MET A 2 -19.15 -10.01 -4.91
C MET A 2 -19.51 -8.92 -3.92
N ILE A 3 -18.74 -8.79 -2.84
CA ILE A 3 -18.95 -7.76 -1.83
C ILE A 3 -18.39 -6.44 -2.38
N THR A 4 -19.21 -5.40 -2.39
CA THR A 4 -18.82 -4.07 -2.86
C THR A 4 -18.65 -3.06 -1.73
N LYS A 5 -19.31 -3.31 -0.60
CA LYS A 5 -19.31 -2.41 0.56
C LYS A 5 -19.52 -3.18 1.86
N ILE A 6 -18.85 -2.74 2.91
CA ILE A 6 -19.16 -3.13 4.29
C ILE A 6 -19.87 -1.96 4.96
N TRP A 7 -20.99 -2.24 5.60
CA TRP A 7 -21.77 -1.29 6.37
C TRP A 7 -21.76 -1.70 7.85
N MET A 8 -21.59 -0.74 8.74
CA MET A 8 -21.72 -0.94 10.19
C MET A 8 -23.14 -0.63 10.61
N ASP A 9 -23.87 -1.67 10.98
CA ASP A 9 -25.22 -1.54 11.53
C ASP A 9 -25.15 -1.57 13.07
N PRO A 10 -25.77 -0.61 13.78
CA PRO A 10 -25.70 -0.53 15.26
C PRO A 10 -26.18 -1.80 15.98
N HIS A 11 -27.07 -2.57 15.34
CA HIS A 11 -27.69 -3.76 15.95
C HIS A 11 -27.16 -5.09 15.36
N ALA A 12 -26.79 -5.12 14.10
CA ALA A 12 -26.33 -6.32 13.40
C ALA A 12 -24.82 -6.42 13.23
N GLY A 13 -24.09 -5.36 13.58
CA GLY A 13 -22.63 -5.29 13.39
C GLY A 13 -22.24 -5.14 11.93
N GLU A 14 -21.23 -5.87 11.48
CA GLU A 14 -20.76 -5.83 10.09
C GLU A 14 -21.78 -6.44 9.14
N VAL A 15 -22.28 -5.66 8.19
CA VAL A 15 -23.17 -6.06 7.11
C VAL A 15 -22.42 -5.96 5.79
N ALA A 16 -22.17 -7.09 5.15
CA ALA A 16 -21.56 -7.15 3.83
C ALA A 16 -22.62 -6.97 2.74
N VAL A 17 -22.47 -5.96 1.91
CA VAL A 17 -23.39 -5.64 0.82
C VAL A 17 -22.68 -5.92 -0.50
N GLY A 18 -23.36 -6.65 -1.39
CA GLY A 18 -22.78 -7.02 -2.67
C GLY A 18 -23.80 -7.53 -3.68
N ARG A 19 -23.37 -7.65 -4.94
CA ARG A 19 -24.21 -8.17 -6.02
C ARG A 19 -24.11 -9.69 -6.13
N VAL A 20 -25.25 -10.36 -6.24
CA VAL A 20 -25.34 -11.79 -6.57
C VAL A 20 -25.26 -11.92 -8.09
N TYR A 21 -24.16 -12.45 -8.61
CA TYR A 21 -23.97 -12.61 -10.06
C TYR A 21 -24.54 -13.93 -10.58
N SER A 22 -24.46 -15.00 -9.78
CA SER A 22 -25.01 -16.31 -10.16
C SER A 22 -25.60 -17.03 -8.95
N GLY A 23 -26.56 -17.89 -9.15
CA GLY A 23 -27.22 -18.67 -8.12
C GLY A 23 -28.05 -17.81 -7.15
N GLN A 24 -27.94 -18.11 -5.87
CA GLN A 24 -28.68 -17.42 -4.80
C GLN A 24 -27.89 -17.51 -3.48
N ILE A 25 -28.15 -16.59 -2.56
CA ILE A 25 -27.68 -16.63 -1.18
C ILE A 25 -28.84 -16.82 -0.23
N LYS A 26 -28.69 -17.73 0.75
CA LYS A 26 -29.74 -18.08 1.72
C LYS A 26 -29.29 -17.86 3.15
N GLN A 27 -30.25 -17.53 4.01
CA GLN A 27 -30.02 -17.51 5.45
C GLN A 27 -29.63 -18.90 5.95
N GLY A 28 -28.66 -18.98 6.86
CA GLY A 28 -28.17 -20.22 7.45
C GLY A 28 -27.21 -21.04 6.57
N GLU A 29 -26.97 -20.63 5.33
CA GLU A 29 -26.05 -21.25 4.40
C GLU A 29 -24.60 -21.09 4.83
N SER A 30 -23.75 -22.11 4.60
CA SER A 30 -22.31 -22.03 4.76
C SER A 30 -21.67 -21.60 3.44
N VAL A 31 -20.84 -20.56 3.49
CA VAL A 31 -20.18 -19.96 2.34
C VAL A 31 -18.71 -19.70 2.64
N TRP A 32 -17.91 -19.55 1.60
CA TRP A 32 -16.51 -19.16 1.67
C TRP A 32 -16.37 -17.72 1.17
N ALA A 33 -15.79 -16.85 2.00
CA ALA A 33 -15.19 -15.62 1.51
C ALA A 33 -13.81 -16.00 1.01
N LEU A 34 -13.55 -15.92 -0.30
CA LEU A 34 -12.30 -16.38 -0.90
C LEU A 34 -11.11 -15.57 -0.34
N GLY A 35 -10.07 -16.30 0.06
CA GLY A 35 -8.96 -15.77 0.87
C GLY A 35 -9.12 -15.97 2.37
N GLY A 36 -10.29 -16.34 2.86
CA GLY A 36 -10.54 -16.72 4.25
C GLY A 36 -10.10 -18.16 4.57
N ALA A 37 -9.76 -18.40 5.84
CA ALA A 37 -9.24 -19.69 6.29
C ALA A 37 -10.30 -20.80 6.43
N LYS A 38 -11.60 -20.46 6.48
CA LYS A 38 -12.70 -21.40 6.72
C LYS A 38 -14.02 -20.92 6.15
N ALA A 39 -14.97 -21.88 5.99
CA ALA A 39 -16.35 -21.54 5.69
C ALA A 39 -17.00 -20.79 6.87
N GLU A 40 -17.84 -19.82 6.56
CA GLU A 40 -18.59 -19.03 7.51
C GLU A 40 -20.09 -19.13 7.24
N ARG A 41 -20.90 -18.97 8.28
CA ARG A 41 -22.34 -19.13 8.17
C ARG A 41 -23.04 -17.79 8.00
N VAL A 42 -23.83 -17.66 6.95
CA VAL A 42 -24.71 -16.51 6.72
C VAL A 42 -25.80 -16.47 7.80
N GLN A 43 -25.74 -15.47 8.68
CA GLN A 43 -26.70 -15.34 9.77
C GLN A 43 -28.01 -14.72 9.32
N GLN A 44 -27.95 -13.64 8.55
CA GLN A 44 -29.11 -12.97 7.97
C GLN A 44 -28.85 -12.62 6.52
N VAL A 45 -29.93 -12.60 5.75
CA VAL A 45 -29.95 -12.13 4.37
C VAL A 45 -31.02 -11.07 4.25
N ALA A 46 -30.71 -9.97 3.58
CA ALA A 46 -31.64 -8.86 3.35
C ALA A 46 -31.42 -8.24 1.98
N MET A 47 -32.39 -7.49 1.52
CA MET A 47 -32.27 -6.55 0.40
C MET A 47 -32.18 -5.14 0.94
N MET A 48 -31.36 -4.32 0.31
CA MET A 48 -31.27 -2.89 0.61
C MET A 48 -32.27 -2.11 -0.24
N VAL A 49 -33.12 -1.32 0.39
CA VAL A 49 -34.08 -0.45 -0.27
C VAL A 49 -33.87 0.97 0.29
N GLY A 50 -33.09 1.78 -0.44
CA GLY A 50 -32.58 3.03 0.10
C GLY A 50 -31.67 2.80 1.30
N GLY A 51 -31.98 3.42 2.44
CA GLY A 51 -31.31 3.21 3.73
C GLY A 51 -31.81 2.02 4.54
N ASP A 52 -32.95 1.44 4.14
CA ASP A 52 -33.61 0.39 4.89
C ASP A 52 -33.15 -1.01 4.48
N ARG A 53 -32.99 -1.89 5.48
CA ARG A 53 -32.63 -3.29 5.30
C ARG A 53 -33.85 -4.18 5.50
N ILE A 54 -34.38 -4.72 4.39
CA ILE A 54 -35.54 -5.61 4.40
C ILE A 54 -35.07 -7.06 4.44
N SER A 55 -35.34 -7.73 5.57
CA SER A 55 -34.95 -9.14 5.76
C SER A 55 -35.73 -10.05 4.82
N VAL A 56 -35.02 -10.94 4.13
CA VAL A 56 -35.59 -11.93 3.19
C VAL A 56 -34.88 -13.28 3.38
N PRO A 57 -35.56 -14.39 3.14
CA PRO A 57 -34.93 -15.72 3.33
C PRO A 57 -33.87 -16.03 2.27
N THR A 58 -33.97 -15.43 1.10
CA THR A 58 -33.11 -15.70 -0.06
C THR A 58 -33.03 -14.49 -0.98
N VAL A 59 -31.85 -14.22 -1.53
CA VAL A 59 -31.62 -13.27 -2.63
C VAL A 59 -31.03 -14.00 -3.82
N THR A 60 -31.64 -13.85 -5.00
CA THR A 60 -31.23 -14.48 -6.25
C THR A 60 -30.29 -13.61 -7.07
N ALA A 61 -29.67 -14.21 -8.09
CA ALA A 61 -28.80 -13.54 -9.04
C ALA A 61 -29.47 -12.30 -9.67
N GLY A 62 -28.66 -11.27 -9.95
CA GLY A 62 -29.10 -9.97 -10.48
C GLY A 62 -29.43 -8.92 -9.41
N ASN A 63 -29.64 -9.33 -8.16
CA ASN A 63 -30.00 -8.47 -7.05
C ASN A 63 -28.79 -8.13 -6.17
N ILE A 64 -28.95 -7.10 -5.32
CA ILE A 64 -28.00 -6.70 -4.30
C ILE A 64 -28.44 -7.31 -2.97
N ALA A 65 -27.59 -8.13 -2.38
CA ALA A 65 -27.81 -8.75 -1.08
C ALA A 65 -27.01 -8.04 0.01
N ALA A 66 -27.61 -7.89 1.17
CA ALA A 66 -26.96 -7.56 2.43
C ALA A 66 -26.89 -8.81 3.30
N ILE A 67 -25.71 -9.25 3.70
CA ILE A 67 -25.51 -10.46 4.49
C ILE A 67 -24.72 -10.16 5.76
N THR A 68 -25.06 -10.89 6.83
CA THR A 68 -24.32 -10.80 8.10
C THR A 68 -23.71 -12.16 8.49
N GLY A 69 -22.74 -12.16 9.38
CA GLY A 69 -22.10 -13.38 9.88
C GLY A 69 -20.81 -13.77 9.16
N ILE A 70 -20.37 -12.99 8.16
CA ILE A 70 -19.15 -13.25 7.42
C ILE A 70 -18.03 -12.31 7.95
N ARG A 71 -17.21 -12.79 8.87
CA ARG A 71 -16.16 -11.99 9.52
C ARG A 71 -14.97 -11.67 8.61
N SER A 72 -14.73 -12.55 7.63
CA SER A 72 -13.68 -12.34 6.61
C SER A 72 -14.16 -11.50 5.43
N ALA A 73 -15.37 -10.91 5.52
CA ALA A 73 -15.89 -10.02 4.49
C ALA A 73 -15.08 -8.73 4.43
N ALA A 74 -14.73 -8.32 3.22
CA ALA A 74 -14.16 -7.01 2.90
C ALA A 74 -14.66 -6.57 1.52
N ALA A 75 -14.56 -5.28 1.22
CA ALA A 75 -14.88 -4.78 -0.12
C ALA A 75 -13.97 -5.47 -1.16
N GLY A 76 -14.54 -5.95 -2.26
CA GLY A 76 -13.83 -6.70 -3.30
C GLY A 76 -13.75 -8.21 -3.09
N VAL A 77 -14.14 -8.72 -1.92
CA VAL A 77 -14.10 -10.16 -1.64
C VAL A 77 -15.23 -10.89 -2.37
N THR A 78 -14.90 -12.03 -2.96
CA THR A 78 -15.87 -12.94 -3.59
C THR A 78 -16.36 -13.97 -2.58
N VAL A 79 -17.68 -14.08 -2.42
CA VAL A 79 -18.34 -15.07 -1.57
C VAL A 79 -18.95 -16.16 -2.44
N VAL A 80 -18.59 -17.40 -2.16
CA VAL A 80 -18.93 -18.60 -2.95
C VAL A 80 -19.32 -19.77 -2.04
N ARG A 81 -19.93 -20.81 -2.62
CA ARG A 81 -20.19 -22.08 -1.94
C ARG A 81 -19.00 -23.03 -2.03
N ASP A 82 -18.35 -23.05 -3.18
CA ASP A 82 -17.21 -23.91 -3.48
C ASP A 82 -15.91 -23.12 -3.38
N PRO A 83 -14.98 -23.46 -2.46
CA PRO A 83 -13.73 -22.77 -2.29
C PRO A 83 -12.78 -22.84 -3.51
N GLU A 84 -12.99 -23.81 -4.41
CA GLU A 84 -12.23 -23.96 -5.67
C GLU A 84 -12.70 -22.97 -6.76
N SER A 85 -13.76 -22.17 -6.49
CA SER A 85 -14.29 -21.19 -7.45
C SER A 85 -13.28 -20.09 -7.73
N THR A 86 -13.23 -19.63 -8.98
CA THR A 86 -12.41 -18.48 -9.37
C THR A 86 -12.97 -17.20 -8.74
N PRO A 87 -12.15 -16.40 -8.03
CA PRO A 87 -12.58 -15.11 -7.50
C PRO A 87 -12.88 -14.12 -8.63
N PHE A 88 -13.77 -13.17 -8.38
CA PHE A 88 -13.84 -11.98 -9.19
C PHE A 88 -12.53 -11.18 -9.05
N GLU A 89 -12.23 -10.38 -10.06
CA GLU A 89 -11.13 -9.42 -9.98
C GLU A 89 -11.32 -8.52 -8.74
N ALA A 90 -10.28 -8.42 -7.92
CA ALA A 90 -10.33 -7.63 -6.71
C ALA A 90 -10.56 -6.16 -7.07
N ILE A 91 -11.37 -5.45 -6.27
CA ILE A 91 -11.45 -4.00 -6.35
C ILE A 91 -10.08 -3.46 -5.94
N ARG A 92 -9.29 -3.04 -6.91
CA ARG A 92 -7.99 -2.42 -6.66
C ARG A 92 -8.16 -0.91 -6.78
N HIS A 93 -7.83 -0.20 -5.73
CA HIS A 93 -7.60 1.23 -5.83
C HIS A 93 -6.17 1.41 -6.32
N TYR A 94 -6.01 1.96 -7.52
CA TYR A 94 -4.71 2.17 -8.19
C TYR A 94 -3.86 3.26 -7.54
N SER A 95 -4.39 3.96 -6.54
CA SER A 95 -3.67 5.01 -5.84
C SER A 95 -3.37 4.62 -4.40
N GLU A 96 -2.09 4.71 -4.04
CA GLU A 96 -1.65 4.58 -2.65
C GLU A 96 -2.15 5.77 -1.82
N PRO A 97 -2.42 5.58 -0.51
CA PRO A 97 -2.67 6.70 0.38
C PRO A 97 -1.51 7.69 0.35
N VAL A 98 -1.82 8.98 0.21
CA VAL A 98 -0.80 10.04 0.04
C VAL A 98 -0.75 11.03 1.19
N VAL A 99 -1.75 11.01 2.08
CA VAL A 99 -1.83 11.84 3.28
C VAL A 99 -2.01 10.94 4.49
N THR A 100 -1.27 11.22 5.55
CA THR A 100 -1.37 10.49 6.82
C THR A 100 -1.62 11.48 7.97
N LYS A 101 -2.53 11.15 8.86
CA LYS A 101 -2.72 11.83 10.15
C LYS A 101 -2.54 10.82 11.28
N ALA A 102 -1.83 11.20 12.34
CA ALA A 102 -1.88 10.46 13.57
C ALA A 102 -3.13 10.87 14.34
N ILE A 103 -3.86 9.89 14.86
CA ILE A 103 -5.07 10.09 15.63
C ILE A 103 -5.04 9.26 16.90
N GLU A 104 -5.54 9.83 17.98
CA GLU A 104 -5.66 9.15 19.26
C GLU A 104 -7.03 9.47 19.91
N PRO A 105 -7.67 8.54 20.62
CA PRO A 105 -8.92 8.84 21.30
C PRO A 105 -8.67 9.83 22.46
N LEU A 106 -9.54 10.83 22.60
CA LEU A 106 -9.43 11.81 23.69
C LEU A 106 -9.52 11.17 25.07
N ALA A 107 -10.24 10.05 25.19
CA ALA A 107 -10.38 9.32 26.44
C ALA A 107 -9.80 7.91 26.31
N MET A 108 -8.83 7.55 27.13
CA MET A 108 -8.17 6.23 27.10
C MET A 108 -9.13 5.05 27.31
N LYS A 109 -10.26 5.25 28.00
CA LYS A 109 -11.33 4.25 28.13
C LYS A 109 -11.95 3.81 26.81
N ASP A 110 -11.87 4.68 25.78
CA ASP A 110 -12.45 4.43 24.46
C ASP A 110 -11.47 3.71 23.53
N LEU A 111 -10.21 3.46 23.95
CA LEU A 111 -9.16 2.84 23.13
C LEU A 111 -9.58 1.47 22.54
N PRO A 112 -10.19 0.52 23.27
CA PRO A 112 -10.62 -0.75 22.67
C PRO A 112 -11.70 -0.55 21.59
N LYS A 113 -12.65 0.37 21.82
CA LYS A 113 -13.70 0.72 20.87
C LYS A 113 -13.12 1.43 19.65
N PHE A 114 -12.14 2.30 19.86
CA PHE A 114 -11.41 3.01 18.81
C PHE A 114 -10.68 2.04 17.86
N ILE A 115 -9.92 1.08 18.39
CA ILE A 115 -9.21 0.06 17.57
C ILE A 115 -10.21 -0.74 16.72
N GLY A 116 -11.33 -1.15 17.31
CA GLY A 116 -12.41 -1.85 16.59
C GLY A 116 -13.02 -1.02 15.47
N ALA A 117 -13.34 0.26 15.76
CA ALA A 117 -13.91 1.19 14.80
C ALA A 117 -12.95 1.48 13.63
N MET A 118 -11.66 1.67 13.91
CA MET A 118 -10.63 1.89 12.89
C MET A 118 -10.50 0.67 11.96
N SER A 119 -10.49 -0.54 12.52
CA SER A 119 -10.48 -1.77 11.72
C SER A 119 -11.72 -1.89 10.83
N SER A 120 -12.90 -1.51 11.33
CA SER A 120 -14.14 -1.55 10.57
C SER A 120 -14.16 -0.52 9.42
N LEU A 121 -13.65 0.69 9.66
CA LEU A 121 -13.54 1.73 8.64
C LEU A 121 -12.56 1.31 7.53
N ALA A 122 -11.42 0.72 7.87
CA ALA A 122 -10.47 0.19 6.89
C ALA A 122 -11.04 -0.97 6.06
N LYS A 123 -11.90 -1.81 6.65
CA LYS A 123 -12.63 -2.86 5.88
C LYS A 123 -13.69 -2.29 4.95
N ALA A 124 -14.30 -1.17 5.34
CA ALA A 124 -15.36 -0.53 4.56
C ALA A 124 -14.81 0.27 3.37
N ASP A 125 -13.60 0.78 3.48
CA ASP A 125 -12.95 1.62 2.47
C ASP A 125 -11.54 1.10 2.17
N ALA A 126 -11.38 0.50 0.99
CA ALA A 126 -10.11 -0.06 0.55
C ALA A 126 -9.02 1.00 0.24
N SER A 127 -9.38 2.27 0.10
CA SER A 127 -8.45 3.39 -0.07
C SER A 127 -7.93 3.97 1.26
N LEU A 128 -8.45 3.46 2.38
CA LEU A 128 -8.06 3.85 3.72
C LEU A 128 -7.08 2.82 4.29
N SER A 129 -5.94 3.28 4.80
CA SER A 129 -4.98 2.45 5.52
C SER A 129 -4.91 2.87 6.98
N VAL A 130 -4.96 1.88 7.85
CA VAL A 130 -4.84 2.08 9.31
C VAL A 130 -3.65 1.27 9.80
N SER A 131 -2.72 1.95 10.46
CA SER A 131 -1.58 1.30 11.11
C SER A 131 -1.38 1.89 12.51
N THR A 132 -0.74 1.13 13.39
CA THR A 132 -0.36 1.62 14.72
C THR A 132 1.13 1.89 14.74
N ASN A 133 1.52 3.07 15.17
CA ASN A 133 2.91 3.37 15.45
C ASN A 133 3.31 2.63 16.73
N SER A 134 4.21 1.65 16.59
CA SER A 134 4.67 0.83 17.71
C SER A 134 5.52 1.60 18.73
N GLU A 135 6.07 2.75 18.36
CA GLU A 135 6.91 3.56 19.23
C GLU A 135 6.09 4.55 20.05
N THR A 136 5.09 5.20 19.43
CA THR A 136 4.26 6.22 20.10
C THR A 136 2.92 5.68 20.61
N GLY A 137 2.46 4.53 20.11
CA GLY A 137 1.13 3.96 20.40
C GLY A 137 -0.03 4.67 19.70
N GLU A 138 0.26 5.65 18.84
CA GLU A 138 -0.73 6.38 18.04
C GLU A 138 -1.21 5.52 16.88
N ALA A 139 -2.47 5.70 16.48
CA ALA A 139 -2.97 5.12 15.22
C ALA A 139 -2.71 6.10 14.08
N LEU A 140 -2.10 5.59 13.01
CA LEU A 140 -1.88 6.34 11.79
C LEU A 140 -3.00 6.02 10.80
N LEU A 141 -3.74 7.06 10.42
CA LEU A 141 -4.80 7.01 9.43
C LEU A 141 -4.28 7.62 8.13
N ALA A 142 -4.13 6.78 7.10
CA ALA A 142 -3.66 7.20 5.79
C ALA A 142 -4.76 7.08 4.74
N GLY A 143 -4.89 8.10 3.89
CA GLY A 143 -5.95 8.20 2.88
C GLY A 143 -5.53 9.00 1.66
N MET A 144 -6.47 9.20 0.75
CA MET A 144 -6.26 9.79 -0.57
C MET A 144 -6.12 11.32 -0.56
N GLY A 145 -6.42 11.97 0.57
CA GLY A 145 -6.35 13.43 0.71
C GLY A 145 -6.96 13.90 2.02
N GLU A 146 -6.85 15.20 2.28
CA GLU A 146 -7.30 15.82 3.52
C GLU A 146 -8.79 15.59 3.78
N LEU A 147 -9.65 15.89 2.79
CA LEU A 147 -11.10 15.71 2.90
C LEU A 147 -11.49 14.24 3.17
N HIS A 148 -10.79 13.29 2.57
CA HIS A 148 -11.02 11.87 2.82
C HIS A 148 -10.79 11.52 4.30
N LEU A 149 -9.72 12.03 4.89
CA LEU A 149 -9.41 11.83 6.31
C LEU A 149 -10.40 12.55 7.22
N GLU A 150 -10.81 13.77 6.89
CA GLU A 150 -11.81 14.53 7.63
C GLU A 150 -13.17 13.81 7.66
N ILE A 151 -13.64 13.30 6.52
CA ILE A 151 -14.87 12.51 6.43
C ILE A 151 -14.75 11.22 7.26
N THR A 152 -13.60 10.56 7.21
CA THR A 152 -13.37 9.33 8.00
C THR A 152 -13.41 9.61 9.50
N ILE A 153 -12.80 10.70 9.94
CA ILE A 153 -12.81 11.13 11.35
C ILE A 153 -14.20 11.56 11.77
N TYR A 154 -14.92 12.30 10.94
CA TYR A 154 -16.33 12.65 11.19
C TYR A 154 -17.22 11.41 11.37
N ARG A 155 -17.03 10.39 10.51
CA ARG A 155 -17.74 9.11 10.63
C ARG A 155 -17.38 8.38 11.94
N LEU A 156 -16.10 8.42 12.36
CA LEU A 156 -15.68 7.85 13.61
C LEU A 156 -16.41 8.50 14.82
N GLU A 157 -16.63 9.80 14.78
CA GLU A 157 -17.38 10.53 15.81
C GLU A 157 -18.89 10.22 15.73
N GLU A 158 -19.51 10.33 14.55
CA GLU A 158 -20.96 10.18 14.37
C GLU A 158 -21.43 8.72 14.50
N GLU A 159 -20.73 7.76 13.84
CA GLU A 159 -21.16 6.37 13.81
C GLU A 159 -20.71 5.60 15.06
N HIS A 160 -19.55 5.96 15.64
CA HIS A 160 -18.97 5.24 16.77
C HIS A 160 -18.96 6.06 18.08
N GLY A 161 -19.27 7.36 18.05
CA GLY A 161 -19.28 8.24 19.21
C GLY A 161 -17.90 8.41 19.87
N ILE A 162 -16.82 8.35 19.07
CA ILE A 162 -15.43 8.42 19.56
C ILE A 162 -14.83 9.73 19.10
N LYS A 163 -14.54 10.62 20.05
CA LYS A 163 -13.80 11.86 19.77
C LYS A 163 -12.31 11.60 19.76
N VAL A 164 -11.62 12.13 18.77
CA VAL A 164 -10.18 11.95 18.59
C VAL A 164 -9.43 13.27 18.57
N LYS A 165 -8.18 13.23 19.02
CA LYS A 165 -7.18 14.24 18.77
C LYS A 165 -6.46 13.88 17.48
N GLN A 166 -6.19 14.88 16.64
CA GLN A 166 -5.55 14.72 15.33
C GLN A 166 -4.22 15.47 15.31
N SER A 167 -3.23 14.91 14.61
CA SER A 167 -2.04 15.66 14.19
C SER A 167 -2.31 16.45 12.91
N ASP A 168 -1.38 17.34 12.56
CA ASP A 168 -1.34 17.91 11.23
C ASP A 168 -1.12 16.80 10.19
N PRO A 169 -1.68 16.97 8.96
CA PRO A 169 -1.50 15.97 7.90
C PRO A 169 -0.03 15.89 7.47
N ILE A 170 0.46 14.67 7.29
CA ILE A 170 1.82 14.38 6.85
C ILE A 170 1.76 13.83 5.44
N VAL A 171 2.52 14.42 4.53
CA VAL A 171 2.67 13.92 3.16
C VAL A 171 3.61 12.71 3.16
N VAL A 172 3.25 11.67 2.45
CA VAL A 172 4.07 10.46 2.33
C VAL A 172 5.06 10.63 1.19
N TYR A 173 6.31 10.87 1.54
CA TYR A 173 7.43 10.93 0.58
C TYR A 173 7.96 9.52 0.28
N ARG A 174 8.75 9.41 -0.78
CA ARG A 174 9.52 8.21 -1.14
C ARG A 174 10.95 8.59 -1.46
N GLU A 175 11.88 7.68 -1.21
CA GLU A 175 13.26 7.83 -1.68
C GLU A 175 13.48 6.93 -2.91
N CYS A 176 14.18 7.43 -3.90
CA CYS A 176 14.64 6.65 -5.04
C CYS A 176 16.04 7.08 -5.46
N ILE A 177 16.59 6.42 -6.48
CA ILE A 177 17.89 6.74 -7.07
C ILE A 177 17.74 7.10 -8.54
N GLN A 178 18.56 8.03 -9.03
CA GLN A 178 18.51 8.48 -10.42
C GLN A 178 19.50 7.78 -11.34
N SER A 179 20.51 7.14 -10.79
CA SER A 179 21.55 6.46 -11.57
C SER A 179 22.00 5.19 -10.87
N GLN A 180 22.56 4.27 -11.63
CA GLN A 180 23.37 3.19 -11.06
C GLN A 180 24.56 3.82 -10.32
N ASN A 181 25.07 3.15 -9.28
CA ASN A 181 26.31 3.57 -8.64
C ASN A 181 27.47 3.57 -9.66
N ASP A 182 28.60 4.15 -9.30
CA ASP A 182 29.77 4.38 -10.16
C ASP A 182 30.47 3.08 -10.67
N GLY A 183 29.78 1.93 -10.59
CA GLY A 183 30.28 0.62 -11.03
C GLY A 183 31.23 -0.05 -10.05
N SER A 184 31.45 0.56 -8.86
CA SER A 184 32.20 -0.08 -7.77
C SER A 184 31.25 -0.46 -6.64
N PRO A 185 31.19 -1.77 -6.27
CA PRO A 185 30.33 -2.21 -5.18
C PRO A 185 30.67 -1.53 -3.85
N PHE A 186 29.66 -1.14 -3.10
CA PHE A 186 29.88 -0.58 -1.75
C PHE A 186 30.09 -1.70 -0.74
N GLU A 187 31.14 -1.60 0.08
CA GLU A 187 31.46 -2.58 1.12
C GLU A 187 30.74 -2.23 2.43
N GLY A 188 29.91 -3.14 2.92
CA GLY A 188 29.37 -3.12 4.29
C GLY A 188 30.07 -4.15 5.16
N LYS A 189 30.57 -3.70 6.32
CA LYS A 189 31.28 -4.54 7.29
C LYS A 189 30.41 -4.84 8.50
N SER A 190 30.47 -6.08 8.99
CA SER A 190 29.84 -6.44 10.25
C SER A 190 30.53 -5.72 11.44
N PRO A 191 29.82 -5.48 12.56
CA PRO A 191 30.41 -4.88 13.76
C PRO A 191 31.70 -5.57 14.24
N ASN A 192 31.74 -6.90 14.17
CA ASN A 192 32.92 -7.69 14.48
C ASN A 192 34.00 -7.67 13.37
N ARG A 193 33.74 -7.05 12.21
CA ARG A 193 34.62 -6.95 11.03
C ARG A 193 34.99 -8.29 10.35
N HIS A 194 34.34 -9.37 10.71
CA HIS A 194 34.62 -10.70 10.13
C HIS A 194 33.84 -10.94 8.84
N ASN A 195 32.67 -10.28 8.65
CA ASN A 195 31.87 -10.42 7.45
C ASN A 195 31.86 -9.12 6.67
N ARG A 196 31.81 -9.25 5.34
CA ARG A 196 31.73 -8.12 4.39
C ARG A 196 30.72 -8.48 3.31
N PHE A 197 29.91 -7.52 2.94
CA PHE A 197 28.95 -7.62 1.84
C PHE A 197 29.20 -6.50 0.87
N TYR A 198 29.17 -6.82 -0.42
CA TYR A 198 29.41 -5.86 -1.50
C TYR A 198 28.14 -5.72 -2.30
N VAL A 199 27.66 -4.49 -2.43
CA VAL A 199 26.35 -4.20 -2.99
C VAL A 199 26.46 -3.11 -4.04
N GLU A 200 25.73 -3.29 -5.14
CA GLU A 200 25.41 -2.28 -6.14
C GLU A 200 23.92 -2.00 -6.15
N THR A 201 23.56 -0.77 -6.49
CA THR A 201 22.16 -0.36 -6.63
C THR A 201 21.94 0.31 -7.97
N GLU A 202 20.79 0.02 -8.59
CA GLU A 202 20.38 0.60 -9.85
C GLU A 202 18.88 0.91 -9.85
N PRO A 203 18.42 1.96 -10.58
CA PRO A 203 17.00 2.25 -10.67
C PRO A 203 16.29 1.21 -11.54
N LEU A 204 15.07 0.82 -11.14
CA LEU A 204 14.20 0.00 -11.96
C LEU A 204 13.52 0.86 -13.04
N PRO A 205 13.28 0.30 -14.24
CA PRO A 205 12.48 0.97 -15.27
C PRO A 205 11.07 1.33 -14.79
N PRO A 206 10.49 2.47 -15.21
CA PRO A 206 9.16 2.90 -14.81
C PRO A 206 8.06 1.87 -15.07
N GLU A 207 8.16 1.13 -16.18
CA GLU A 207 7.21 0.08 -16.57
C GLU A 207 7.21 -1.08 -15.55
N VAL A 208 8.39 -1.44 -15.03
CA VAL A 208 8.54 -2.47 -13.98
C VAL A 208 7.92 -1.99 -12.68
N ILE A 209 8.19 -0.74 -12.29
CA ILE A 209 7.62 -0.14 -11.09
C ILE A 209 6.08 -0.13 -11.17
N GLN A 210 5.54 0.21 -12.34
CA GLN A 210 4.10 0.23 -12.57
C GLN A 210 3.51 -1.18 -12.45
N ALA A 211 4.09 -2.18 -13.11
CA ALA A 211 3.64 -3.58 -13.03
C ALA A 211 3.71 -4.13 -11.61
N MET A 212 4.74 -3.75 -10.83
CA MET A 212 4.85 -4.12 -9.41
C MET A 212 3.74 -3.48 -8.57
N ARG A 213 3.39 -2.21 -8.82
CA ARG A 213 2.27 -1.52 -8.17
C ARG A 213 0.92 -2.15 -8.51
N GLU A 214 0.74 -2.58 -9.73
CA GLU A 214 -0.46 -3.29 -10.19
C GLU A 214 -0.56 -4.71 -9.62
N GLY A 215 0.47 -5.15 -8.89
CA GLY A 215 0.52 -6.42 -8.17
C GLY A 215 0.75 -7.62 -9.08
N GLU A 216 1.36 -7.42 -10.24
CA GLU A 216 1.79 -8.52 -11.10
C GLU A 216 2.86 -9.40 -10.46
N PHE A 217 3.62 -8.84 -9.53
CA PHE A 217 4.65 -9.51 -8.76
C PHE A 217 4.22 -9.62 -7.30
N GLY A 218 4.40 -10.80 -6.71
CA GLY A 218 4.12 -11.01 -5.28
C GLY A 218 5.16 -10.31 -4.41
N ASP A 219 4.75 -9.78 -3.26
CA ASP A 219 5.65 -9.19 -2.27
C ASP A 219 6.24 -10.25 -1.32
N GLY A 220 7.45 -10.03 -0.81
CA GLY A 220 8.11 -10.88 0.16
C GLY A 220 9.28 -11.73 -0.39
N THR A 221 9.65 -12.77 0.36
CA THR A 221 10.74 -13.68 0.00
C THR A 221 10.38 -14.58 -1.18
N VAL A 222 11.19 -14.57 -2.23
CA VAL A 222 11.00 -15.43 -3.40
C VAL A 222 11.67 -16.77 -3.17
N ARG A 223 10.91 -17.87 -3.15
CA ARG A 223 11.47 -19.22 -2.97
C ARG A 223 12.26 -19.65 -4.21
N ASN A 224 13.31 -20.44 -4.03
CA ASN A 224 14.18 -20.88 -5.13
C ASN A 224 13.43 -21.54 -6.29
N LYS A 225 12.34 -22.28 -6.00
CA LYS A 225 11.52 -22.92 -7.02
C LYS A 225 10.73 -21.91 -7.88
N ASP A 226 10.37 -20.78 -7.30
CA ASP A 226 9.54 -19.74 -7.92
C ASP A 226 10.41 -18.67 -8.62
N ALA A 227 11.71 -18.60 -8.27
CA ALA A 227 12.64 -17.57 -8.78
C ALA A 227 12.80 -17.58 -10.31
N LYS A 228 12.69 -18.75 -10.95
CA LYS A 228 12.75 -18.87 -12.41
C LYS A 228 11.53 -18.20 -13.06
N GLU A 229 10.32 -18.47 -12.57
CA GLU A 229 9.07 -17.91 -13.09
C GLU A 229 9.04 -16.40 -12.90
N VAL A 230 9.35 -15.94 -11.67
CA VAL A 230 9.41 -14.51 -11.33
C VAL A 230 10.46 -13.80 -12.18
N GLY A 231 11.66 -14.39 -12.36
CA GLY A 231 12.71 -13.82 -13.18
C GLY A 231 12.37 -13.76 -14.67
N ASP A 232 11.68 -14.77 -15.20
CA ASP A 232 11.20 -14.78 -16.58
C ASP A 232 10.15 -13.69 -16.81
N LYS A 233 9.31 -13.40 -15.81
CA LYS A 233 8.34 -12.30 -15.81
C LYS A 233 9.03 -10.92 -15.86
N PHE A 234 10.03 -10.68 -15.01
CA PHE A 234 10.83 -9.46 -15.08
C PHE A 234 11.54 -9.26 -16.41
N ALA A 235 11.96 -10.37 -17.07
CA ALA A 235 12.60 -10.31 -18.38
C ALA A 235 11.66 -9.82 -19.49
N THR A 236 10.33 -9.96 -19.37
CA THR A 236 9.36 -9.40 -20.33
C THR A 236 9.37 -7.88 -20.34
N TYR A 237 9.82 -7.25 -19.27
CA TYR A 237 10.01 -5.81 -19.11
C TYR A 237 11.45 -5.35 -19.45
N GLY A 238 12.25 -6.19 -20.11
CA GLY A 238 13.59 -5.84 -20.57
C GLY A 238 14.73 -6.01 -19.56
N LEU A 239 14.45 -6.52 -18.35
CA LEU A 239 15.50 -6.80 -17.38
C LEU A 239 16.28 -8.07 -17.75
N ASN A 240 17.56 -8.15 -17.34
CA ASN A 240 18.41 -9.28 -17.62
C ASN A 240 17.86 -10.57 -16.99
N LYS A 241 17.45 -11.51 -17.83
CA LYS A 241 16.81 -12.77 -17.44
C LYS A 241 17.65 -13.61 -16.49
N ASP A 242 18.96 -13.76 -16.76
CA ASP A 242 19.83 -14.60 -15.94
C ASP A 242 20.09 -13.98 -14.57
N LEU A 243 20.11 -12.66 -14.48
CA LEU A 243 20.21 -11.93 -13.22
C LEU A 243 18.91 -12.07 -12.42
N MET A 244 17.76 -11.82 -13.04
CA MET A 244 16.46 -11.83 -12.36
C MET A 244 16.03 -13.22 -11.87
N ARG A 245 16.55 -14.30 -12.44
CA ARG A 245 16.35 -15.67 -11.93
C ARG A 245 17.06 -15.95 -10.61
N LYS A 246 17.91 -15.03 -10.15
CA LYS A 246 18.62 -15.08 -8.87
C LYS A 246 17.99 -14.19 -7.81
N ILE A 247 16.74 -13.80 -8.01
CA ILE A 247 15.99 -12.95 -7.08
C ILE A 247 15.83 -13.61 -5.72
N TYR A 248 16.04 -12.83 -4.65
CA TYR A 248 15.88 -13.26 -3.27
C TYR A 248 14.58 -12.77 -2.65
N ALA A 249 14.23 -11.51 -2.90
CA ALA A 249 13.05 -10.89 -2.32
C ALA A 249 12.56 -9.70 -3.14
N ILE A 250 11.28 -9.41 -2.98
CA ILE A 250 10.60 -8.19 -3.44
C ILE A 250 10.07 -7.48 -2.20
N SER A 251 10.28 -6.18 -2.08
CA SER A 251 9.74 -5.35 -1.01
C SER A 251 9.10 -4.10 -1.61
N GLY A 252 7.78 -4.09 -1.70
CA GLY A 252 7.02 -3.10 -2.46
C GLY A 252 7.44 -3.05 -3.92
N THR A 253 8.05 -1.95 -4.34
CA THR A 253 8.60 -1.79 -5.70
C THR A 253 10.12 -1.97 -5.77
N ASN A 254 10.73 -2.59 -4.76
CA ASN A 254 12.18 -2.80 -4.71
C ASN A 254 12.51 -4.29 -4.80
N VAL A 255 13.66 -4.62 -5.39
CA VAL A 255 14.07 -5.99 -5.68
C VAL A 255 15.47 -6.25 -5.13
N LEU A 256 15.65 -7.40 -4.47
CA LEU A 256 16.96 -7.91 -4.05
C LEU A 256 17.39 -9.10 -4.90
N VAL A 257 18.56 -9.00 -5.52
CA VAL A 257 19.11 -10.05 -6.38
C VAL A 257 20.47 -10.51 -5.86
N ASN A 258 20.69 -11.82 -5.85
CA ASN A 258 21.99 -12.41 -5.53
C ASN A 258 22.80 -12.63 -6.80
N ASP A 259 23.75 -11.77 -7.07
CA ASP A 259 24.66 -11.90 -8.22
C ASP A 259 26.06 -12.41 -7.82
N THR A 260 26.20 -13.00 -6.64
CA THR A 260 27.46 -13.57 -6.17
C THR A 260 27.79 -14.87 -6.89
N LYS A 261 29.06 -15.24 -6.88
CA LYS A 261 29.53 -16.51 -7.43
C LYS A 261 30.36 -17.29 -6.38
N GLY A 262 29.89 -18.49 -6.04
CA GLY A 262 30.68 -19.45 -5.26
C GLY A 262 30.99 -19.06 -3.81
N ILE A 263 30.14 -18.23 -3.17
CA ILE A 263 30.34 -17.80 -1.78
C ILE A 263 29.93 -18.94 -0.83
N GLN A 264 30.86 -19.40 -0.03
CA GLN A 264 30.59 -20.39 1.01
C GLN A 264 29.69 -19.82 2.09
N ASN A 265 28.79 -20.64 2.64
CA ASN A 265 27.85 -20.32 3.72
C ASN A 265 26.86 -19.17 3.47
N LEU A 266 26.77 -18.64 2.23
CA LEU A 266 25.86 -17.55 1.91
C LEU A 266 24.40 -17.94 2.11
N HIS A 267 24.06 -19.20 1.82
CA HIS A 267 22.69 -19.71 1.98
C HIS A 267 22.20 -19.68 3.43
N GLU A 268 23.08 -19.82 4.40
CA GLU A 268 22.76 -19.74 5.84
C GLU A 268 22.42 -18.31 6.27
N THR A 269 22.95 -17.30 5.57
CA THR A 269 22.73 -15.89 5.89
C THR A 269 21.62 -15.26 5.04
N ARG A 270 20.97 -16.01 4.14
CA ARG A 270 20.00 -15.51 3.18
C ARG A 270 18.87 -14.71 3.84
N GLU A 271 18.24 -15.25 4.87
CA GLU A 271 17.13 -14.60 5.56
C GLU A 271 17.57 -13.29 6.25
N LEU A 272 18.79 -13.28 6.80
CA LEU A 272 19.35 -12.06 7.42
C LEU A 272 19.70 -10.99 6.39
N ILE A 273 20.10 -11.39 5.17
CA ILE A 273 20.33 -10.47 4.05
C ILE A 273 19.01 -9.87 3.62
N ILE A 274 17.94 -10.66 3.50
CA ILE A 274 16.60 -10.20 3.15
C ILE A 274 16.06 -9.25 4.24
N GLU A 275 16.27 -9.55 5.51
CA GLU A 275 15.88 -8.69 6.62
C GLU A 275 16.57 -7.32 6.54
N GLY A 276 17.91 -7.30 6.34
CA GLY A 276 18.66 -6.05 6.16
C GLY A 276 18.21 -5.24 4.94
N PHE A 277 17.84 -5.90 3.85
CA PHE A 277 17.21 -5.25 2.69
C PHE A 277 15.85 -4.65 3.05
N ASN A 278 14.97 -5.39 3.71
CA ASN A 278 13.64 -4.92 4.10
C ASN A 278 13.71 -3.73 5.06
N GLU A 279 14.68 -3.69 5.98
CA GLU A 279 14.89 -2.53 6.86
C GLU A 279 15.21 -1.26 6.04
N VAL A 280 16.07 -1.37 5.02
CA VAL A 280 16.43 -0.22 4.18
C VAL A 280 15.27 0.17 3.24
N CYS A 281 14.50 -0.79 2.73
CA CYS A 281 13.31 -0.50 1.94
C CYS A 281 12.27 0.32 2.73
N LYS A 282 12.18 0.11 4.04
CA LYS A 282 11.28 0.87 4.93
C LYS A 282 11.83 2.24 5.31
N LYS A 283 13.16 2.36 5.43
CA LYS A 283 13.86 3.56 5.90
C LYS A 283 15.07 3.83 5.01
N GLY A 284 14.89 4.67 4.02
CA GLY A 284 15.94 5.07 3.08
C GLY A 284 17.07 5.89 3.72
N PRO A 285 18.12 6.23 2.95
CA PRO A 285 19.32 6.86 3.49
C PRO A 285 19.22 8.38 3.67
N LEU A 286 18.26 9.10 3.04
CA LEU A 286 18.18 10.55 3.07
C LEU A 286 17.34 11.09 4.23
N ALA A 287 16.08 10.70 4.28
CA ALA A 287 15.08 11.21 5.22
C ALA A 287 14.36 10.09 5.99
N GLU A 288 14.86 8.86 5.90
CA GLU A 288 14.23 7.65 6.44
C GLU A 288 12.85 7.37 5.82
N GLU A 289 12.58 7.89 4.61
CA GLU A 289 11.38 7.60 3.87
C GLU A 289 11.48 6.25 3.12
N PRO A 290 10.37 5.56 2.85
CA PRO A 290 10.41 4.28 2.16
C PRO A 290 11.00 4.38 0.75
N LEU A 291 11.81 3.38 0.37
CA LEU A 291 12.41 3.29 -0.96
C LEU A 291 11.36 2.91 -2.02
N MET A 292 11.58 3.40 -3.23
CA MET A 292 10.78 3.09 -4.41
C MET A 292 11.64 2.88 -5.65
N GLY A 293 11.39 1.76 -6.35
CA GLY A 293 11.93 1.52 -7.68
C GLY A 293 13.43 1.24 -7.72
N VAL A 294 13.96 0.51 -6.74
CA VAL A 294 15.39 0.20 -6.62
C VAL A 294 15.64 -1.30 -6.78
N MET A 295 16.57 -1.65 -7.64
CA MET A 295 17.18 -2.98 -7.65
C MET A 295 18.48 -2.97 -6.85
N VAL A 296 18.57 -3.85 -5.86
CA VAL A 296 19.75 -4.07 -5.01
C VAL A 296 20.41 -5.38 -5.45
N ARG A 297 21.65 -5.29 -5.89
CA ARG A 297 22.46 -6.44 -6.31
C ARG A 297 23.53 -6.75 -5.27
N LEU A 298 23.45 -7.91 -4.67
CA LEU A 298 24.55 -8.45 -3.86
C LEU A 298 25.58 -9.05 -4.82
N THR A 299 26.70 -8.38 -5.05
CA THR A 299 27.70 -8.75 -6.05
C THR A 299 28.78 -9.68 -5.51
N ASP A 300 29.14 -9.52 -4.22
CA ASP A 300 30.13 -10.37 -3.54
C ASP A 300 29.87 -10.39 -2.03
N ALA A 301 30.43 -11.39 -1.34
CA ALA A 301 30.44 -11.44 0.11
C ALA A 301 31.68 -12.20 0.62
N LYS A 302 32.19 -11.79 1.79
CA LYS A 302 33.22 -12.53 2.56
C LYS A 302 32.63 -12.84 3.92
N LEU A 303 32.42 -14.11 4.19
CA LEU A 303 31.80 -14.60 5.41
C LEU A 303 32.81 -15.39 6.26
N HIS A 304 32.73 -15.23 7.58
CA HIS A 304 33.50 -15.99 8.51
C HIS A 304 33.07 -17.48 8.46
N GLU A 305 33.99 -18.41 8.64
CA GLU A 305 33.72 -19.86 8.58
C GLU A 305 32.79 -20.31 9.72
N ASP A 306 32.99 -19.76 10.91
CA ASP A 306 32.19 -20.08 12.08
C ASP A 306 30.84 -19.31 12.08
N ALA A 307 29.76 -20.06 12.21
CA ALA A 307 28.38 -19.53 12.20
C ALA A 307 28.08 -18.52 13.33
N ILE A 308 28.77 -18.65 14.48
CA ILE A 308 28.62 -17.76 15.63
C ILE A 308 28.94 -16.29 15.28
N HIS A 309 29.82 -16.09 14.30
CA HIS A 309 30.24 -14.78 13.82
C HIS A 309 29.32 -14.20 12.68
N ARG A 310 28.33 -14.98 12.21
CA ARG A 310 27.40 -14.62 11.13
C ARG A 310 25.96 -14.38 11.60
N GLY A 311 25.75 -14.27 12.91
CA GLY A 311 24.41 -14.08 13.48
C GLY A 311 23.75 -12.75 13.09
N PRO A 312 22.47 -12.56 13.46
CA PRO A 312 21.67 -11.37 13.09
C PRO A 312 22.35 -10.05 13.43
N ALA A 313 22.90 -9.94 14.65
CA ALA A 313 23.60 -8.73 15.13
C ALA A 313 24.85 -8.36 14.32
N GLN A 314 25.36 -9.26 13.49
CA GLN A 314 26.53 -9.04 12.64
C GLN A 314 26.11 -8.83 11.18
N THR A 315 25.25 -9.69 10.65
CA THR A 315 24.88 -9.71 9.22
C THR A 315 23.93 -8.57 8.85
N ILE A 316 22.86 -8.36 9.61
CA ILE A 316 21.85 -7.36 9.29
C ILE A 316 22.45 -5.95 9.20
N PRO A 317 23.22 -5.45 10.20
CA PRO A 317 23.86 -4.13 10.12
C PRO A 317 24.84 -4.01 8.96
N ALA A 318 25.59 -5.09 8.64
CA ALA A 318 26.55 -5.08 7.55
C ALA A 318 25.86 -4.92 6.19
N VAL A 319 24.78 -5.68 5.94
CA VAL A 319 23.98 -5.61 4.72
C VAL A 319 23.29 -4.24 4.61
N ARG A 320 22.65 -3.78 5.68
CA ARG A 320 22.02 -2.46 5.74
C ARG A 320 23.01 -1.35 5.39
N ASN A 321 24.21 -1.37 5.96
CA ASN A 321 25.23 -0.36 5.68
C ASN A 321 25.75 -0.45 4.24
N ALA A 322 25.89 -1.67 3.68
CA ALA A 322 26.25 -1.87 2.28
C ALA A 322 25.22 -1.25 1.34
N ILE A 323 23.93 -1.53 1.55
CA ILE A 323 22.85 -1.01 0.73
C ILE A 323 22.76 0.51 0.86
N ARG A 324 22.71 1.07 2.07
CA ARG A 324 22.64 2.52 2.30
C ARG A 324 23.83 3.26 1.67
N GLY A 325 25.04 2.73 1.82
CA GLY A 325 26.22 3.32 1.22
C GLY A 325 26.21 3.30 -0.31
N SER A 326 25.70 2.21 -0.91
CA SER A 326 25.49 2.12 -2.36
C SER A 326 24.45 3.12 -2.85
N LEU A 327 23.30 3.23 -2.16
CA LEU A 327 22.23 4.17 -2.47
C LEU A 327 22.74 5.63 -2.49
N VAL A 328 23.53 6.02 -1.48
CA VAL A 328 24.09 7.38 -1.40
C VAL A 328 24.99 7.71 -2.60
N ARG A 329 25.70 6.73 -3.16
CA ARG A 329 26.51 6.90 -4.38
C ARG A 329 25.68 6.92 -5.66
N SER A 330 24.43 6.49 -5.62
CA SER A 330 23.54 6.35 -6.79
C SER A 330 22.66 7.58 -7.02
N ARG A 331 23.06 8.77 -6.53
CA ARG A 331 22.30 10.02 -6.61
C ARG A 331 20.87 9.87 -6.08
N PRO A 332 20.74 9.66 -4.77
CA PRO A 332 19.42 9.51 -4.16
C PRO A 332 18.63 10.82 -4.19
N VAL A 333 17.33 10.72 -4.38
CA VAL A 333 16.38 11.84 -4.41
C VAL A 333 15.12 11.48 -3.61
N ILE A 334 14.43 12.52 -3.14
CA ILE A 334 13.12 12.40 -2.51
C ILE A 334 12.06 12.69 -3.57
N LEU A 335 11.07 11.82 -3.65
CA LEU A 335 9.89 11.98 -4.49
C LEU A 335 8.73 12.45 -3.63
N GLU A 336 8.03 13.48 -4.10
CA GLU A 336 6.77 13.93 -3.53
C GLU A 336 5.58 13.36 -4.32
N PRO A 337 4.46 13.02 -3.68
CA PRO A 337 3.27 12.58 -4.38
C PRO A 337 2.62 13.76 -5.11
N ILE A 338 2.23 13.50 -6.36
CA ILE A 338 1.53 14.46 -7.21
C ILE A 338 0.13 13.94 -7.48
N GLN A 339 -0.90 14.78 -7.31
CA GLN A 339 -2.28 14.47 -7.65
C GLN A 339 -2.69 15.14 -8.96
N ASN A 340 -3.50 14.43 -9.76
CA ASN A 340 -4.22 15.03 -10.85
C ASN A 340 -5.37 15.85 -10.27
N ILE A 341 -5.54 17.07 -10.77
CA ILE A 341 -6.62 17.98 -10.38
C ILE A 341 -7.52 18.27 -11.57
N ARG A 342 -8.81 18.41 -11.29
CA ARG A 342 -9.80 18.97 -12.19
C ARG A 342 -10.67 19.93 -11.41
N ILE A 343 -10.77 21.17 -11.89
CA ILE A 343 -11.52 22.24 -11.26
C ILE A 343 -12.44 22.83 -12.32
N ASP A 344 -13.73 22.66 -12.12
CA ASP A 344 -14.74 23.23 -12.99
C ASP A 344 -15.23 24.56 -12.36
N ALA A 345 -15.11 25.66 -13.08
CA ALA A 345 -15.44 26.97 -12.60
C ALA A 345 -16.11 27.85 -13.72
N PRO A 346 -16.92 28.86 -13.36
CA PRO A 346 -17.39 29.85 -14.32
C PRO A 346 -16.22 30.58 -15.00
N ASN A 347 -16.41 30.95 -16.28
CA ASN A 347 -15.35 31.58 -17.09
C ASN A 347 -14.82 32.89 -16.51
N ASP A 348 -15.62 33.63 -15.76
CA ASP A 348 -15.28 34.91 -15.17
C ASP A 348 -14.28 34.79 -14.00
N VAL A 349 -14.25 33.63 -13.30
CA VAL A 349 -13.36 33.39 -12.17
C VAL A 349 -12.17 32.50 -12.51
N ILE A 350 -12.09 31.96 -13.73
CA ILE A 350 -11.04 30.99 -14.11
C ILE A 350 -9.62 31.54 -13.96
N GLY A 351 -9.44 32.86 -14.14
CA GLY A 351 -8.16 33.51 -13.92
C GLY A 351 -7.68 33.48 -12.45
N GLY A 352 -8.61 33.53 -11.49
CA GLY A 352 -8.32 33.35 -10.07
C GLY A 352 -7.90 31.90 -9.77
N VAL A 353 -8.64 30.95 -10.32
CA VAL A 353 -8.37 29.51 -10.19
C VAL A 353 -6.97 29.15 -10.71
N THR A 354 -6.64 29.59 -11.94
CA THR A 354 -5.33 29.31 -12.55
C THR A 354 -4.18 29.92 -11.76
N ARG A 355 -4.36 31.12 -11.22
CA ARG A 355 -3.37 31.78 -10.37
C ARG A 355 -3.15 30.99 -9.08
N GLU A 356 -4.23 30.55 -8.43
CA GLU A 356 -4.13 29.79 -7.18
C GLU A 356 -3.45 28.43 -7.39
N VAL A 357 -3.79 27.70 -8.46
CA VAL A 357 -3.10 26.46 -8.84
C VAL A 357 -1.59 26.71 -9.08
N THR A 358 -1.25 27.77 -9.80
CA THR A 358 0.15 28.09 -10.11
C THR A 358 0.94 28.53 -8.86
N ASN A 359 0.31 29.31 -7.96
CA ASN A 359 0.94 29.73 -6.70
C ASN A 359 1.27 28.53 -5.82
N ARG A 360 0.52 27.44 -5.93
CA ARG A 360 0.71 26.18 -5.19
C ARG A 360 1.50 25.13 -5.98
N ARG A 361 2.43 25.56 -6.82
CA ARG A 361 3.31 24.69 -7.63
C ARG A 361 2.56 23.74 -8.56
N GLY A 362 1.29 23.99 -8.83
CA GLY A 362 0.49 23.21 -9.76
C GLY A 362 0.89 23.46 -11.21
N ILE A 363 0.79 22.42 -12.03
CA ILE A 363 1.06 22.46 -13.47
C ILE A 363 -0.28 22.28 -14.18
N ILE A 364 -0.68 23.26 -14.96
CA ILE A 364 -1.90 23.21 -15.77
C ILE A 364 -1.54 22.53 -17.09
N GLU A 365 -2.25 21.44 -17.41
CA GLU A 365 -2.05 20.67 -18.63
C GLU A 365 -3.05 21.04 -19.72
N ASP A 366 -4.32 21.33 -19.34
CA ASP A 366 -5.39 21.68 -20.29
C ASP A 366 -6.44 22.57 -19.62
N MET A 367 -7.16 23.35 -20.45
CA MET A 367 -8.25 24.24 -20.00
C MET A 367 -9.42 24.22 -21.01
N PRO A 368 -10.17 23.12 -21.11
CA PRO A 368 -11.32 23.08 -21.98
C PRO A 368 -12.45 24.02 -21.50
N VAL A 369 -13.06 24.72 -22.43
CA VAL A 369 -14.19 25.62 -22.17
C VAL A 369 -15.43 25.02 -22.82
N ASP A 370 -16.51 24.88 -22.05
CA ASP A 370 -17.79 24.41 -22.52
C ASP A 370 -18.91 25.37 -22.05
N GLY A 371 -19.47 26.09 -22.98
CA GLY A 371 -20.50 27.10 -22.69
C GLY A 371 -20.01 28.18 -21.74
N GLY A 372 -20.61 28.29 -20.56
CA GLY A 372 -20.26 29.28 -19.52
C GLY A 372 -19.24 28.78 -18.45
N THR A 373 -18.77 27.55 -18.59
CA THR A 373 -17.88 26.91 -17.61
C THR A 373 -16.54 26.52 -18.26
N ALA A 374 -15.44 26.76 -17.58
CA ALA A 374 -14.14 26.26 -17.95
C ALA A 374 -13.64 25.24 -16.91
N SER A 375 -12.92 24.23 -17.37
CA SER A 375 -12.27 23.24 -16.51
C SER A 375 -10.75 23.48 -16.51
N VAL A 376 -10.14 23.58 -15.34
CA VAL A 376 -8.68 23.53 -15.21
C VAL A 376 -8.27 22.08 -14.93
N ILE A 377 -7.54 21.49 -15.83
CA ILE A 377 -7.00 20.13 -15.71
C ILE A 377 -5.50 20.23 -15.54
N GLY A 378 -4.95 19.55 -14.55
CA GLY A 378 -3.53 19.64 -14.27
C GLY A 378 -3.08 18.71 -13.14
N LYS A 379 -1.90 19.03 -12.62
CA LYS A 379 -1.24 18.28 -11.55
C LYS A 379 -0.79 19.22 -10.44
N MET A 380 -0.89 18.78 -9.19
CA MET A 380 -0.46 19.56 -8.04
C MET A 380 0.17 18.67 -6.98
N PRO A 381 1.27 19.12 -6.31
CA PRO A 381 1.84 18.40 -5.17
C PRO A 381 0.80 18.25 -4.04
N VAL A 382 0.73 17.06 -3.44
CA VAL A 382 -0.24 16.78 -2.37
C VAL A 382 -0.08 17.73 -1.19
N GLY A 383 1.16 18.08 -0.83
CA GLY A 383 1.41 19.03 0.25
C GLY A 383 0.80 20.42 0.02
N GLU A 384 0.61 20.81 -1.24
CA GLU A 384 0.01 22.09 -1.61
C GLU A 384 -1.52 22.03 -1.71
N THR A 385 -2.13 20.83 -1.58
CA THR A 385 -3.59 20.69 -1.60
C THR A 385 -4.26 21.00 -0.26
N PHE A 386 -3.46 21.08 0.83
CA PHE A 386 -4.01 21.38 2.15
C PHE A 386 -4.59 22.81 2.19
N GLY A 387 -5.83 22.90 2.64
CA GLY A 387 -6.60 24.15 2.65
C GLY A 387 -7.02 24.67 1.26
N PHE A 388 -6.56 24.06 0.16
CA PHE A 388 -6.82 24.51 -1.20
C PHE A 388 -8.32 24.67 -1.51
N SER A 389 -9.15 23.74 -1.06
CA SER A 389 -10.61 23.80 -1.28
C SER A 389 -11.27 25.00 -0.62
N ASN A 390 -10.71 25.53 0.46
CA ASN A 390 -11.20 26.72 1.13
C ASN A 390 -10.77 27.99 0.38
N ASP A 391 -9.49 28.04 -0.01
CA ASP A 391 -8.92 29.22 -0.68
C ASP A 391 -9.51 29.42 -2.09
N ILE A 392 -9.83 28.35 -2.81
CA ILE A 392 -10.43 28.42 -4.14
C ILE A 392 -11.92 28.84 -4.12
N ARG A 393 -12.59 28.74 -2.96
CA ARG A 393 -13.98 29.16 -2.76
C ARG A 393 -14.11 30.60 -2.24
N ALA A 394 -13.03 31.16 -1.71
CA ALA A 394 -12.96 32.52 -1.21
C ALA A 394 -12.80 33.53 -2.35
#